data_588a7f231e7c978e87a3ba90fbe553ff
#
_entry.id   588a7f231e7c978e87a3ba90fbe553ff
#
_cell.length_a   1.000
_cell.length_b   1.000
_cell.length_c   1.000
_cell.angle_alpha   90.00
_cell.angle_beta   90.00
_cell.angle_gamma   90.00
#
_symmetry.space_group_name_H-M   'P 1'
#
loop_
_entity.id
_entity.type
_entity.pdbx_description
1 polymer ?
#
loop_
_entity_poly.entity_id
_entity_poly.type
_entity_poly.pdbx_seq_one_letter_code
_entity_poly.pdbx_strand_id
1 'polypeptide(L)'
;MDTDVVKGKILQLQHYSVNDGDGIRTIVFFAGCPLHCRWCANPEGLQVKNRILYIASRCVGCGRCTAVCPRQIGCDLNAPGEREKCIGCGACVTACLEHARKNTVTEMTVGQVLEWLEKEMIFFRESGGGVTYSGGECTQQPEFLHALAQSVYDLGLDQAMETSGYFSLEKLQATLDLMDLLFMDIKHMDRDKHRQYTGVDNELILKNIAALGAQKKNIVVRIPTIMGINGDEDNIRRTARFVKQHIPNPRLELLPYHSYGADKYRQLGLSYEESAFRRPSEEELDLLKKIVEAEGVEPVSFR
;
A
#
# COMPACT_ATOMS: atom_id res chain seq x y z
N MET A 1 -21.79 -3.61 -14.63
CA MET A 1 -20.65 -3.48 -15.59
C MET A 1 -20.18 -4.88 -15.96
N ASP A 2 -19.69 -5.06 -17.18
CA ASP A 2 -19.09 -6.35 -17.57
C ASP A 2 -17.76 -6.52 -16.82
N THR A 3 -17.74 -7.41 -15.82
CA THR A 3 -16.60 -7.64 -14.91
C THR A 3 -15.37 -8.22 -15.62
N ASP A 4 -15.53 -8.73 -16.84
CA ASP A 4 -14.45 -9.33 -17.62
C ASP A 4 -13.73 -8.32 -18.52
N VAL A 5 -14.26 -7.12 -18.66
CA VAL A 5 -13.68 -6.07 -19.51
C VAL A 5 -12.76 -5.12 -18.74
N VAL A 6 -13.16 -4.75 -17.52
CA VAL A 6 -12.36 -3.78 -16.71
C VAL A 6 -11.17 -4.49 -16.09
N LYS A 7 -9.96 -4.00 -16.39
CA LYS A 7 -8.70 -4.58 -15.94
C LYS A 7 -7.91 -3.66 -15.03
N GLY A 8 -7.26 -4.24 -14.04
CA GLY A 8 -6.36 -3.57 -13.12
C GLY A 8 -4.95 -4.19 -13.09
N LYS A 9 -4.00 -3.40 -12.68
CA LYS A 9 -2.62 -3.79 -12.43
C LYS A 9 -2.45 -4.08 -10.94
N ILE A 10 -2.33 -5.36 -10.59
CA ILE A 10 -2.29 -5.88 -9.22
C ILE A 10 -0.90 -6.39 -8.91
N LEU A 11 -0.39 -6.06 -7.72
CA LEU A 11 0.87 -6.57 -7.18
C LEU A 11 0.68 -7.97 -6.61
N GLN A 12 -0.32 -8.11 -5.76
CA GLN A 12 -0.69 -9.38 -5.13
C GLN A 12 -2.09 -9.30 -4.52
N LEU A 13 -2.66 -10.47 -4.25
CA LEU A 13 -3.78 -10.68 -3.34
C LEU A 13 -3.22 -11.32 -2.06
N GLN A 14 -3.42 -10.68 -0.92
CA GLN A 14 -2.97 -11.21 0.38
C GLN A 14 -4.18 -11.70 1.17
N HIS A 15 -4.19 -12.99 1.45
CA HIS A 15 -5.27 -13.66 2.16
C HIS A 15 -5.10 -13.61 3.67
N TYR A 16 -6.21 -13.75 4.39
CA TYR A 16 -6.26 -13.92 5.84
C TYR A 16 -5.57 -12.80 6.63
N SER A 17 -5.63 -11.55 6.14
CA SER A 17 -5.16 -10.42 6.93
C SER A 17 -6.12 -10.13 8.08
N VAL A 18 -5.54 -9.81 9.25
CA VAL A 18 -6.28 -9.47 10.47
C VAL A 18 -5.83 -8.10 11.03
N ASN A 19 -5.06 -7.34 10.25
CA ASN A 19 -4.42 -6.10 10.69
C ASN A 19 -4.86 -4.86 9.87
N ASP A 20 -5.75 -5.05 8.90
CA ASP A 20 -6.05 -4.02 7.89
C ASP A 20 -7.57 -3.73 7.84
N GLY A 21 -8.18 -3.67 9.01
CA GLY A 21 -9.61 -3.50 9.27
C GLY A 21 -10.16 -4.61 10.16
N ASP A 22 -11.47 -4.59 10.40
CA ASP A 22 -12.14 -5.56 11.26
C ASP A 22 -12.28 -6.94 10.56
N GLY A 23 -12.22 -8.01 11.34
CA GLY A 23 -12.36 -9.37 10.88
C GLY A 23 -11.23 -9.89 10.00
N ILE A 24 -11.47 -11.03 9.33
CA ILE A 24 -10.52 -11.63 8.38
C ILE A 24 -10.74 -10.97 7.01
N ARG A 25 -9.64 -10.54 6.38
CA ARG A 25 -9.72 -9.76 5.14
C ARG A 25 -8.80 -10.32 4.05
N THR A 26 -9.20 -10.10 2.80
CA THR A 26 -8.28 -10.17 1.67
C THR A 26 -7.85 -8.74 1.29
N ILE A 27 -6.54 -8.52 1.22
CA ILE A 27 -6.00 -7.25 0.74
C ILE A 27 -5.71 -7.36 -0.75
N VAL A 28 -6.24 -6.43 -1.52
CA VAL A 28 -5.94 -6.26 -2.95
C VAL A 28 -4.89 -5.15 -3.07
N PHE A 29 -3.64 -5.53 -3.38
CA PHE A 29 -2.54 -4.58 -3.56
C PHE A 29 -2.46 -4.09 -5.00
N PHE A 30 -2.74 -2.82 -5.23
CA PHE A 30 -2.69 -2.16 -6.53
C PHE A 30 -1.28 -1.69 -6.88
N ALA A 31 -0.95 -1.69 -8.17
CA ALA A 31 0.28 -1.10 -8.68
C ALA A 31 0.10 0.37 -9.05
N GLY A 32 1.17 1.15 -8.90
CA GLY A 32 1.21 2.59 -9.10
C GLY A 32 1.08 3.35 -7.78
N CYS A 33 1.94 4.35 -7.58
CA CYS A 33 1.87 5.26 -6.44
C CYS A 33 2.40 6.63 -6.87
N PRO A 34 1.70 7.73 -6.54
CA PRO A 34 2.18 9.08 -6.83
C PRO A 34 3.26 9.53 -5.85
N LEU A 35 3.39 8.85 -4.70
CA LEU A 35 4.40 9.11 -3.70
C LEU A 35 5.64 8.25 -3.92
N HIS A 36 6.80 8.76 -3.47
CA HIS A 36 8.10 8.09 -3.50
C HIS A 36 8.71 8.08 -2.09
N CYS A 37 7.95 7.54 -1.12
CA CYS A 37 8.38 7.49 0.27
C CYS A 37 9.72 6.77 0.40
N ARG A 38 10.71 7.40 1.05
CA ARG A 38 12.07 6.84 1.20
C ARG A 38 12.09 5.53 1.99
N TRP A 39 11.09 5.28 2.82
CA TRP A 39 10.91 4.07 3.62
C TRP A 39 9.85 3.12 3.07
N CYS A 40 9.52 3.21 1.78
CA CYS A 40 8.41 2.44 1.19
C CYS A 40 8.60 0.92 1.43
N ALA A 41 7.58 0.27 1.97
CA ALA A 41 7.60 -1.19 2.18
C ALA A 41 7.31 -1.97 0.89
N ASN A 42 6.71 -1.32 -0.12
CA ASN A 42 6.30 -1.93 -1.39
C ASN A 42 6.91 -1.19 -2.61
N PRO A 43 8.25 -1.13 -2.74
CA PRO A 43 8.90 -0.41 -3.85
C PRO A 43 8.57 -1.00 -5.23
N GLU A 44 8.15 -2.26 -5.28
CA GLU A 44 7.64 -2.92 -6.49
C GLU A 44 6.32 -2.32 -6.97
N GLY A 45 5.57 -1.70 -6.07
CA GLY A 45 4.28 -1.06 -6.32
C GLY A 45 4.35 0.39 -6.79
N LEU A 46 5.53 1.01 -6.85
CA LEU A 46 5.65 2.42 -7.25
C LEU A 46 5.26 2.67 -8.72
N GLN A 47 5.33 1.65 -9.56
CA GLN A 47 5.05 1.76 -10.99
C GLN A 47 4.01 0.74 -11.44
N VAL A 48 3.14 1.14 -12.36
CA VAL A 48 2.18 0.23 -13.02
C VAL A 48 2.82 -0.70 -14.06
N LYS A 49 4.04 -0.38 -14.50
CA LYS A 49 4.80 -1.20 -15.44
C LYS A 49 5.39 -2.40 -14.72
N ASN A 50 5.17 -3.60 -15.29
CA ASN A 50 5.79 -4.80 -14.75
C ASN A 50 7.32 -4.70 -14.75
N ARG A 51 7.92 -4.99 -13.62
CA ARG A 51 9.36 -5.20 -13.41
C ARG A 51 9.58 -6.63 -12.96
N ILE A 52 10.82 -7.10 -13.03
CA ILE A 52 11.15 -8.44 -12.57
C ILE A 52 11.91 -8.35 -11.26
N LEU A 53 11.36 -8.93 -10.22
CA LEU A 53 12.09 -9.19 -8.97
C LEU A 53 13.09 -10.32 -9.24
N TYR A 54 14.33 -10.13 -8.81
CA TYR A 54 15.39 -11.14 -8.89
C TYR A 54 15.83 -11.56 -7.49
N ILE A 55 15.56 -12.82 -7.15
CA ILE A 55 15.87 -13.43 -5.86
C ILE A 55 17.17 -14.22 -6.02
N ALA A 56 18.31 -13.54 -5.81
CA ALA A 56 19.65 -14.09 -6.05
C ALA A 56 19.90 -15.40 -5.29
N SER A 57 19.40 -15.52 -4.05
CA SER A 57 19.54 -16.72 -3.20
C SER A 57 18.86 -17.97 -3.77
N ARG A 58 17.93 -17.83 -4.72
CA ARG A 58 17.26 -18.94 -5.42
C ARG A 58 17.89 -19.26 -6.77
N CYS A 59 18.77 -18.41 -7.28
CA CYS A 59 19.34 -18.58 -8.61
C CYS A 59 20.46 -19.61 -8.60
N VAL A 60 20.29 -20.68 -9.38
CA VAL A 60 21.31 -21.74 -9.56
C VAL A 60 22.14 -21.56 -10.84
N GLY A 61 22.02 -20.44 -11.55
CA GLY A 61 22.82 -20.13 -12.73
C GLY A 61 22.53 -21.00 -13.97
N CYS A 62 21.38 -21.66 -14.06
CA CYS A 62 21.07 -22.63 -15.13
C CYS A 62 20.90 -22.06 -16.54
N GLY A 63 20.87 -20.75 -16.74
CA GLY A 63 20.81 -20.09 -18.05
C GLY A 63 19.44 -20.07 -18.74
N ARG A 64 18.41 -20.76 -18.27
CA ARG A 64 17.07 -20.84 -18.91
C ARG A 64 16.46 -19.46 -19.14
N CYS A 65 16.58 -18.57 -18.17
CA CYS A 65 16.04 -17.20 -18.26
C CYS A 65 16.72 -16.38 -19.37
N THR A 66 18.01 -16.59 -19.61
CA THR A 66 18.77 -15.96 -20.70
C THR A 66 18.33 -16.50 -22.05
N ALA A 67 18.14 -17.82 -22.18
CA ALA A 67 17.74 -18.48 -23.42
C ALA A 67 16.38 -17.99 -23.97
N VAL A 68 15.43 -17.64 -23.09
CA VAL A 68 14.10 -17.15 -23.48
C VAL A 68 14.00 -15.61 -23.51
N CYS A 69 15.07 -14.91 -23.13
CA CYS A 69 15.02 -13.46 -23.03
C CYS A 69 15.21 -12.78 -24.40
N PRO A 70 14.22 -12.00 -24.90
CA PRO A 70 14.36 -11.30 -26.19
C PRO A 70 15.45 -10.23 -26.18
N ARG A 71 15.95 -9.87 -24.99
CA ARG A 71 17.04 -8.90 -24.79
C ARG A 71 18.35 -9.56 -24.36
N GLN A 72 18.42 -10.89 -24.34
CA GLN A 72 19.60 -11.69 -24.00
C GLN A 72 20.22 -11.30 -22.64
N ILE A 73 19.37 -10.98 -21.66
CA ILE A 73 19.78 -10.61 -20.31
C ILE A 73 20.34 -11.84 -19.60
N GLY A 74 21.48 -11.66 -18.91
CA GLY A 74 22.15 -12.71 -18.15
C GLY A 74 21.34 -13.26 -16.96
N CYS A 75 21.89 -14.29 -16.31
CA CYS A 75 21.26 -14.89 -15.13
C CYS A 75 21.18 -13.92 -13.97
N ASP A 76 22.17 -13.07 -13.78
CA ASP A 76 22.12 -11.99 -12.78
C ASP A 76 21.50 -10.73 -13.38
N LEU A 77 20.22 -10.53 -13.06
CA LEU A 77 19.48 -9.34 -13.52
C LEU A 77 19.98 -8.05 -12.87
N ASN A 78 20.68 -8.14 -11.73
CA ASN A 78 21.22 -6.98 -11.02
C ASN A 78 22.67 -6.65 -11.44
N ALA A 79 23.27 -7.44 -12.36
CA ALA A 79 24.55 -7.07 -12.92
C ALA A 79 24.47 -5.71 -13.67
N PRO A 80 25.56 -4.95 -13.71
CA PRO A 80 25.57 -3.62 -14.34
C PRO A 80 25.01 -3.64 -15.77
N GLY A 81 24.08 -2.75 -16.08
CA GLY A 81 23.46 -2.58 -17.40
C GLY A 81 22.40 -3.63 -17.80
N GLU A 82 22.18 -4.67 -16.99
CA GLU A 82 21.20 -5.72 -17.36
C GLU A 82 19.75 -5.27 -17.15
N ARG A 83 19.49 -4.48 -16.08
CA ARG A 83 18.14 -3.98 -15.79
C ARG A 83 17.63 -2.96 -16.80
N GLU A 84 18.51 -2.15 -17.34
CA GLU A 84 18.17 -1.14 -18.34
C GLU A 84 17.68 -1.76 -19.65
N LYS A 85 18.15 -2.98 -19.98
CA LYS A 85 17.69 -3.75 -21.13
C LYS A 85 16.31 -4.39 -20.90
N CYS A 86 15.90 -4.55 -19.62
CA CYS A 86 14.72 -5.33 -19.27
C CYS A 86 13.41 -4.62 -19.66
N ILE A 87 12.60 -5.25 -20.47
CA ILE A 87 11.30 -4.75 -20.91
C ILE A 87 10.13 -5.24 -20.03
N GLY A 88 10.40 -6.07 -19.01
CA GLY A 88 9.38 -6.56 -18.08
C GLY A 88 8.41 -7.59 -18.69
N CYS A 89 8.77 -8.29 -19.77
CA CYS A 89 7.86 -9.18 -20.49
C CYS A 89 7.47 -10.47 -19.73
N GLY A 90 8.19 -10.83 -18.64
CA GLY A 90 7.87 -12.00 -17.82
C GLY A 90 8.33 -13.36 -18.37
N ALA A 91 8.84 -13.48 -19.61
CA ALA A 91 9.28 -14.77 -20.16
C ALA A 91 10.27 -15.52 -19.25
N CYS A 92 11.20 -14.79 -18.64
CA CYS A 92 12.17 -15.36 -17.70
C CYS A 92 11.53 -15.85 -16.39
N VAL A 93 10.36 -15.32 -16.01
CA VAL A 93 9.59 -15.78 -14.83
C VAL A 93 9.02 -17.17 -15.11
N THR A 94 8.36 -17.33 -16.25
CA THR A 94 7.78 -18.63 -16.68
C THR A 94 8.86 -19.72 -16.86
N ALA A 95 10.05 -19.34 -17.35
CA ALA A 95 11.15 -20.28 -17.58
C ALA A 95 11.94 -20.67 -16.31
N CYS A 96 11.75 -19.95 -15.20
CA CYS A 96 12.54 -20.15 -13.99
C CYS A 96 11.91 -21.18 -13.06
N LEU A 97 12.41 -22.41 -13.03
CA LEU A 97 11.91 -23.49 -12.16
C LEU A 97 12.22 -23.24 -10.69
N GLU A 98 13.29 -22.49 -10.38
CA GLU A 98 13.68 -22.13 -9.01
C GLU A 98 12.91 -20.92 -8.47
N HIS A 99 11.97 -20.38 -9.24
CA HIS A 99 11.23 -19.16 -8.86
C HIS A 99 12.13 -18.00 -8.41
N ALA A 100 13.36 -17.94 -8.96
CA ALA A 100 14.31 -16.85 -8.70
C ALA A 100 13.89 -15.53 -9.38
N ARG A 101 12.86 -15.56 -10.21
CA ARG A 101 12.30 -14.39 -10.89
C ARG A 101 10.80 -14.33 -10.66
N LYS A 102 10.28 -13.13 -10.36
CA LYS A 102 8.85 -12.89 -10.18
C LYS A 102 8.43 -11.60 -10.88
N ASN A 103 7.24 -11.57 -11.43
CA ASN A 103 6.60 -10.33 -11.88
C ASN A 103 6.29 -9.46 -10.67
N THR A 104 6.43 -8.14 -10.80
CA THR A 104 5.92 -7.19 -9.80
C THR A 104 4.44 -6.91 -10.00
N VAL A 105 3.95 -7.02 -11.23
CA VAL A 105 2.58 -6.67 -11.59
C VAL A 105 1.95 -7.77 -12.43
N THR A 106 0.71 -8.10 -12.11
CA THR A 106 -0.17 -8.96 -12.90
C THR A 106 -1.39 -8.15 -13.34
N GLU A 107 -1.77 -8.23 -14.60
CA GLU A 107 -3.03 -7.68 -15.08
C GLU A 107 -4.16 -8.66 -14.74
N MET A 108 -5.20 -8.18 -14.06
CA MET A 108 -6.36 -8.98 -13.68
C MET A 108 -7.65 -8.25 -14.03
N THR A 109 -8.68 -8.98 -14.45
CA THR A 109 -10.04 -8.45 -14.56
C THR A 109 -10.72 -8.41 -13.19
N VAL A 110 -11.79 -7.64 -13.06
CA VAL A 110 -12.62 -7.64 -11.84
C VAL A 110 -13.13 -9.06 -11.56
N GLY A 111 -13.61 -9.78 -12.57
CA GLY A 111 -14.07 -11.17 -12.42
C GLY A 111 -12.99 -12.09 -11.86
N GLN A 112 -11.76 -12.00 -12.35
CA GLN A 112 -10.66 -12.80 -11.81
C GLN A 112 -10.34 -12.49 -10.35
N VAL A 113 -10.47 -11.24 -9.90
CA VAL A 113 -10.31 -10.92 -8.47
C VAL A 113 -11.46 -11.48 -7.66
N LEU A 114 -12.70 -11.37 -8.15
CA LEU A 114 -13.88 -11.90 -7.47
C LEU A 114 -13.80 -13.43 -7.30
N GLU A 115 -13.36 -14.18 -8.32
CA GLU A 115 -13.12 -15.62 -8.21
C GLU A 115 -12.19 -16.03 -7.06
N TRP A 116 -11.23 -15.15 -6.72
CA TRP A 116 -10.35 -15.34 -5.58
C TRP A 116 -11.08 -15.03 -4.26
N LEU A 117 -11.84 -13.95 -4.20
CA LEU A 117 -12.59 -13.53 -3.02
C LEU A 117 -13.68 -14.55 -2.66
N GLU A 118 -14.36 -15.14 -3.65
CA GLU A 118 -15.39 -16.15 -3.45
C GLU A 118 -14.92 -17.35 -2.62
N LYS A 119 -13.67 -17.74 -2.74
CA LYS A 119 -13.08 -18.85 -1.97
C LYS A 119 -12.98 -18.55 -0.47
N GLU A 120 -13.04 -17.28 -0.09
CA GLU A 120 -12.88 -16.80 1.28
C GLU A 120 -14.18 -16.25 1.89
N MET A 121 -15.29 -16.29 1.16
CA MET A 121 -16.59 -15.75 1.58
C MET A 121 -17.03 -16.20 2.97
N ILE A 122 -16.76 -17.47 3.32
CA ILE A 122 -17.13 -17.99 4.63
C ILE A 122 -16.38 -17.27 5.76
N PHE A 123 -15.08 -17.00 5.56
CA PHE A 123 -14.27 -16.30 6.55
C PHE A 123 -14.71 -14.85 6.72
N PHE A 124 -15.05 -14.17 5.62
CA PHE A 124 -15.57 -12.81 5.67
C PHE A 124 -16.88 -12.72 6.46
N ARG A 125 -17.82 -13.58 6.15
CA ARG A 125 -19.15 -13.60 6.81
C ARG A 125 -19.06 -13.94 8.29
N GLU A 126 -18.28 -14.96 8.66
CA GLU A 126 -18.16 -15.41 10.05
C GLU A 126 -17.36 -14.43 10.94
N SER A 127 -16.44 -13.67 10.36
CA SER A 127 -15.61 -12.73 11.11
C SER A 127 -16.09 -11.28 11.05
N GLY A 128 -17.06 -10.96 10.20
CA GLY A 128 -17.41 -9.56 9.88
C GLY A 128 -16.31 -8.82 9.09
N GLY A 129 -15.44 -9.57 8.42
CA GLY A 129 -14.37 -9.03 7.58
C GLY A 129 -14.79 -8.79 6.14
N GLY A 130 -13.82 -8.68 5.23
CA GLY A 130 -14.10 -8.42 3.82
C GLY A 130 -12.87 -8.09 3.01
N VAL A 131 -12.92 -6.99 2.26
CA VAL A 131 -11.86 -6.61 1.33
C VAL A 131 -11.20 -5.30 1.75
N THR A 132 -9.85 -5.24 1.68
CA THR A 132 -9.09 -4.01 1.87
C THR A 132 -8.34 -3.67 0.58
N TYR A 133 -8.53 -2.47 0.07
CA TYR A 133 -7.82 -1.95 -1.10
C TYR A 133 -6.57 -1.18 -0.64
N SER A 134 -5.40 -1.60 -1.09
CA SER A 134 -4.10 -1.09 -0.67
C SER A 134 -3.09 -1.13 -1.83
N GLY A 135 -1.78 -1.25 -1.57
CA GLY A 135 -0.74 -1.50 -2.57
C GLY A 135 0.33 -0.44 -2.63
N GLY A 136 0.57 0.10 -3.81
CA GLY A 136 1.21 1.39 -3.98
C GLY A 136 0.23 2.47 -3.56
N GLU A 137 -0.75 2.76 -4.43
CA GLU A 137 -1.90 3.63 -4.16
C GLU A 137 -3.08 3.17 -5.01
N CYS A 138 -4.09 2.57 -4.39
CA CYS A 138 -5.25 1.98 -5.11
C CYS A 138 -6.02 3.02 -5.94
N THR A 139 -6.03 4.28 -5.50
CA THR A 139 -6.71 5.40 -6.17
C THR A 139 -6.07 5.81 -7.50
N GLN A 140 -4.89 5.26 -7.86
CA GLN A 140 -4.26 5.48 -9.16
C GLN A 140 -4.92 4.71 -10.30
N GLN A 141 -5.82 3.77 -9.99
CA GLN A 141 -6.58 3.00 -10.96
C GLN A 141 -8.09 3.14 -10.69
N PRO A 142 -8.67 4.36 -10.81
CA PRO A 142 -9.98 4.68 -10.29
C PRO A 142 -11.11 3.88 -10.94
N GLU A 143 -11.02 3.57 -12.23
CA GLU A 143 -12.05 2.81 -12.96
C GLU A 143 -12.11 1.35 -12.48
N PHE A 144 -10.94 0.71 -12.35
CA PHE A 144 -10.85 -0.66 -11.86
C PHE A 144 -11.23 -0.74 -10.38
N LEU A 145 -10.74 0.21 -9.57
CA LEU A 145 -11.07 0.28 -8.15
C LEU A 145 -12.59 0.43 -7.94
N HIS A 146 -13.25 1.33 -8.69
CA HIS A 146 -14.68 1.54 -8.58
C HIS A 146 -15.47 0.28 -8.99
N ALA A 147 -15.11 -0.33 -10.13
CA ALA A 147 -15.80 -1.53 -10.63
C ALA A 147 -15.66 -2.70 -9.65
N LEU A 148 -14.46 -2.88 -9.07
CA LEU A 148 -14.23 -3.93 -8.07
C LEU A 148 -14.99 -3.62 -6.77
N ALA A 149 -14.91 -2.38 -6.27
CA ALA A 149 -15.62 -1.96 -5.05
C ALA A 149 -17.14 -2.10 -5.18
N GLN A 150 -17.72 -1.76 -6.33
CA GLN A 150 -19.16 -1.95 -6.59
C GLN A 150 -19.52 -3.43 -6.55
N SER A 151 -18.72 -4.29 -7.18
CA SER A 151 -19.00 -5.74 -7.18
C SER A 151 -18.87 -6.35 -5.78
N VAL A 152 -17.92 -5.88 -4.96
CA VAL A 152 -17.77 -6.32 -3.56
C VAL A 152 -18.93 -5.81 -2.70
N TYR A 153 -19.41 -4.59 -2.93
CA TYR A 153 -20.58 -4.02 -2.29
C TYR A 153 -21.85 -4.86 -2.59
N ASP A 154 -22.02 -5.26 -3.86
CA ASP A 154 -23.15 -6.09 -4.30
C ASP A 154 -23.14 -7.49 -3.64
N LEU A 155 -21.97 -7.98 -3.21
CA LEU A 155 -21.82 -9.21 -2.41
C LEU A 155 -22.12 -9.01 -0.91
N GLY A 156 -22.34 -7.76 -0.47
CA GLY A 156 -22.61 -7.42 0.93
C GLY A 156 -21.40 -7.59 1.86
N LEU A 157 -20.18 -7.43 1.35
CA LEU A 157 -18.95 -7.53 2.12
C LEU A 157 -18.48 -6.17 2.63
N ASP A 158 -17.88 -6.16 3.82
CA ASP A 158 -17.23 -4.99 4.37
C ASP A 158 -16.02 -4.55 3.53
N GLN A 159 -15.84 -3.25 3.36
CA GLN A 159 -14.80 -2.69 2.52
C GLN A 159 -13.97 -1.64 3.25
N ALA A 160 -12.67 -1.83 3.28
CA ALA A 160 -11.71 -0.84 3.77
C ALA A 160 -10.77 -0.36 2.65
N MET A 161 -10.29 0.85 2.79
CA MET A 161 -9.30 1.42 1.87
C MET A 161 -8.12 1.99 2.66
N GLU A 162 -6.91 1.61 2.27
CA GLU A 162 -5.67 2.21 2.72
C GLU A 162 -5.14 3.13 1.63
N THR A 163 -4.99 4.41 1.94
CA THR A 163 -4.59 5.42 0.97
C THR A 163 -3.69 6.49 1.59
N SER A 164 -2.80 7.01 0.77
CA SER A 164 -2.03 8.21 1.11
C SER A 164 -2.89 9.48 1.18
N GLY A 165 -4.13 9.43 0.67
CA GLY A 165 -4.99 10.61 0.56
C GLY A 165 -4.64 11.55 -0.60
N TYR A 166 -3.65 11.25 -1.43
CA TYR A 166 -3.20 12.08 -2.55
C TYR A 166 -3.95 11.74 -3.85
N PHE A 167 -5.20 12.16 -3.93
CA PHE A 167 -6.09 11.89 -5.07
C PHE A 167 -7.10 13.03 -5.32
N SER A 168 -7.75 13.03 -6.48
CA SER A 168 -8.90 13.91 -6.76
C SER A 168 -10.14 13.38 -6.07
N LEU A 169 -10.65 14.10 -5.04
CA LEU A 169 -11.85 13.70 -4.30
C LEU A 169 -13.07 13.60 -5.22
N GLU A 170 -13.25 14.55 -6.16
CA GLU A 170 -14.35 14.56 -7.10
C GLU A 170 -14.42 13.27 -7.94
N LYS A 171 -13.27 12.78 -8.42
CA LYS A 171 -13.22 11.57 -9.24
C LYS A 171 -13.47 10.28 -8.46
N LEU A 172 -13.24 10.30 -7.15
CA LEU A 172 -13.33 9.10 -6.31
C LEU A 172 -14.54 9.08 -5.39
N GLN A 173 -15.35 10.15 -5.34
CA GLN A 173 -16.46 10.26 -4.40
C GLN A 173 -17.38 9.02 -4.43
N ALA A 174 -17.81 8.58 -5.62
CA ALA A 174 -18.66 7.41 -5.76
C ALA A 174 -18.01 6.10 -5.22
N THR A 175 -16.70 5.96 -5.35
CA THR A 175 -15.96 4.81 -4.79
C THR A 175 -15.83 4.91 -3.27
N LEU A 176 -15.52 6.12 -2.77
CA LEU A 176 -15.41 6.37 -1.33
C LEU A 176 -16.75 6.22 -0.59
N ASP A 177 -17.88 6.37 -1.31
CA ASP A 177 -19.21 6.12 -0.75
C ASP A 177 -19.50 4.64 -0.51
N LEU A 178 -18.77 3.75 -1.17
CA LEU A 178 -18.85 2.29 -0.98
C LEU A 178 -17.97 1.78 0.17
N MET A 179 -17.11 2.62 0.75
CA MET A 179 -16.17 2.20 1.79
C MET A 179 -16.77 2.32 3.19
N ASP A 180 -16.60 1.27 3.99
CA ASP A 180 -17.00 1.21 5.40
C ASP A 180 -15.92 1.82 6.31
N LEU A 181 -14.64 1.75 5.91
CA LEU A 181 -13.51 2.27 6.66
C LEU A 181 -12.43 2.84 5.71
N LEU A 182 -11.92 4.02 6.07
CA LEU A 182 -10.81 4.66 5.38
C LEU A 182 -9.60 4.77 6.32
N PHE A 183 -8.50 4.12 5.98
CA PHE A 183 -7.20 4.37 6.56
C PHE A 183 -6.48 5.42 5.72
N MET A 184 -6.21 6.58 6.31
CA MET A 184 -5.59 7.69 5.59
C MET A 184 -4.26 8.08 6.21
N ASP A 185 -3.20 8.03 5.44
CA ASP A 185 -1.84 8.27 5.93
C ASP A 185 -1.50 9.77 5.98
N ILE A 186 -1.07 10.27 7.14
CA ILE A 186 -0.34 11.53 7.26
C ILE A 186 1.12 11.20 7.53
N LYS A 187 1.99 11.37 6.53
CA LYS A 187 3.39 10.96 6.67
C LYS A 187 4.26 12.01 7.34
N HIS A 188 3.87 13.27 7.29
CA HIS A 188 4.45 14.40 8.05
C HIS A 188 3.52 15.61 7.97
N MET A 189 3.36 16.37 9.08
CA MET A 189 2.56 17.61 9.13
C MET A 189 3.29 18.82 8.56
N ASP A 190 4.61 18.82 8.56
CA ASP A 190 5.40 19.84 7.90
C ASP A 190 5.41 19.59 6.40
N ARG A 191 5.00 20.59 5.62
CA ARG A 191 4.86 20.51 4.16
C ARG A 191 6.16 20.18 3.45
N ASP A 192 7.24 20.86 3.84
CA ASP A 192 8.53 20.72 3.15
C ASP A 192 9.20 19.40 3.51
N LYS A 193 9.11 18.96 4.76
CA LYS A 193 9.54 17.63 5.18
C LYS A 193 8.71 16.53 4.49
N HIS A 194 7.37 16.71 4.39
CA HIS A 194 6.54 15.75 3.66
C HIS A 194 7.04 15.61 2.22
N ARG A 195 7.26 16.73 1.51
CA ARG A 195 7.80 16.71 0.14
C ARG A 195 9.19 16.10 0.06
N GLN A 196 10.07 16.41 1.00
CA GLN A 196 11.43 15.87 1.06
C GLN A 196 11.45 14.34 1.16
N TYR A 197 10.55 13.77 1.95
CA TYR A 197 10.55 12.34 2.25
C TYR A 197 9.61 11.50 1.36
N THR A 198 8.62 12.12 0.71
CA THR A 198 7.60 11.41 -0.07
C THR A 198 7.51 11.84 -1.54
N GLY A 199 8.19 12.93 -1.91
CA GLY A 199 8.16 13.49 -3.27
C GLY A 199 7.01 14.46 -3.53
N VAL A 200 5.98 14.52 -2.69
CA VAL A 200 4.83 15.43 -2.80
C VAL A 200 4.59 16.18 -1.48
N ASP A 201 3.91 17.33 -1.53
CA ASP A 201 3.47 18.00 -0.31
C ASP A 201 2.19 17.35 0.26
N ASN A 202 1.78 17.81 1.45
CA ASN A 202 0.65 17.25 2.17
C ASN A 202 -0.65 18.07 2.03
N GLU A 203 -0.67 19.17 1.27
CA GLU A 203 -1.83 20.07 1.21
C GLU A 203 -3.09 19.37 0.71
N LEU A 204 -2.97 18.63 -0.40
CA LEU A 204 -4.09 17.88 -0.97
C LEU A 204 -4.57 16.78 -0.02
N ILE A 205 -3.65 16.09 0.65
CA ILE A 205 -3.93 15.03 1.63
C ILE A 205 -4.76 15.57 2.78
N LEU A 206 -4.28 16.64 3.42
CA LEU A 206 -4.97 17.29 4.54
C LEU A 206 -6.34 17.83 4.13
N LYS A 207 -6.45 18.45 2.94
CA LYS A 207 -7.72 18.90 2.38
C LYS A 207 -8.71 17.74 2.21
N ASN A 208 -8.27 16.61 1.67
CA ASN A 208 -9.13 15.44 1.47
C ASN A 208 -9.59 14.83 2.79
N ILE A 209 -8.69 14.69 3.78
CA ILE A 209 -9.07 14.20 5.13
C ILE A 209 -10.12 15.12 5.76
N ALA A 210 -9.91 16.44 5.72
CA ALA A 210 -10.87 17.39 6.28
C ALA A 210 -12.23 17.33 5.56
N ALA A 211 -12.25 17.22 4.24
CA ALA A 211 -13.49 17.12 3.47
C ALA A 211 -14.25 15.81 3.74
N LEU A 212 -13.56 14.68 3.85
CA LEU A 212 -14.16 13.38 4.18
C LEU A 212 -14.64 13.32 5.63
N GLY A 213 -13.91 13.95 6.55
CA GLY A 213 -14.34 14.10 7.94
C GLY A 213 -15.61 14.94 8.06
N ALA A 214 -15.76 16.04 7.28
CA ALA A 214 -16.98 16.83 7.19
C ALA A 214 -18.17 16.02 6.62
N GLN A 215 -17.92 15.05 5.75
CA GLN A 215 -18.91 14.08 5.26
C GLN A 215 -19.21 12.96 6.26
N LYS A 216 -18.58 12.98 7.46
CA LYS A 216 -18.71 11.97 8.52
C LYS A 216 -18.30 10.55 8.07
N LYS A 217 -17.37 10.44 7.13
CA LYS A 217 -16.79 9.14 6.76
C LYS A 217 -16.07 8.53 7.96
N ASN A 218 -16.07 7.21 8.05
CA ASN A 218 -15.37 6.46 9.07
C ASN A 218 -13.86 6.43 8.74
N ILE A 219 -13.08 7.27 9.41
CA ILE A 219 -11.66 7.49 9.11
C ILE A 219 -10.80 7.12 10.30
N VAL A 220 -9.72 6.40 10.04
CA VAL A 220 -8.57 6.25 10.92
C VAL A 220 -7.37 6.89 10.24
N VAL A 221 -6.79 7.91 10.87
CA VAL A 221 -5.54 8.47 10.37
C VAL A 221 -4.39 7.59 10.82
N ARG A 222 -3.46 7.28 9.90
CA ARG A 222 -2.27 6.46 10.17
C ARG A 222 -1.00 7.28 10.01
N ILE A 223 -0.04 7.04 10.88
CA ILE A 223 1.32 7.60 10.78
C ILE A 223 2.30 6.44 10.72
N PRO A 224 2.92 6.15 9.55
CA PRO A 224 4.12 5.30 9.51
C PRO A 224 5.22 5.97 10.34
N THR A 225 5.46 5.47 11.55
CA THR A 225 6.24 6.16 12.58
C THR A 225 7.71 5.79 12.50
N ILE A 226 8.55 6.72 12.06
CA ILE A 226 10.00 6.59 11.89
C ILE A 226 10.69 7.59 12.80
N MET A 227 11.45 7.10 13.78
CA MET A 227 12.17 7.97 14.70
C MET A 227 13.28 8.74 13.98
N GLY A 228 13.38 10.04 14.31
CA GLY A 228 14.29 10.97 13.63
C GLY A 228 13.74 11.57 12.33
N ILE A 229 12.54 11.15 11.88
CA ILE A 229 11.86 11.70 10.69
C ILE A 229 10.52 12.32 11.08
N ASN A 230 9.56 11.51 11.49
CA ASN A 230 8.19 11.92 11.79
C ASN A 230 7.67 11.42 13.14
N GLY A 231 8.46 10.60 13.87
CA GLY A 231 8.15 10.09 15.20
C GLY A 231 8.52 11.05 16.32
N ASP A 232 8.66 12.36 16.08
CA ASP A 232 8.87 13.38 17.11
C ASP A 232 7.56 13.89 17.68
N GLU A 233 7.61 14.40 18.94
CA GLU A 233 6.43 14.86 19.66
C GLU A 233 5.68 15.98 18.93
N ASP A 234 6.37 16.94 18.31
CA ASP A 234 5.73 18.06 17.62
C ASP A 234 4.89 17.58 16.45
N ASN A 235 5.45 16.69 15.62
CA ASN A 235 4.73 16.14 14.49
C ASN A 235 3.51 15.32 14.92
N ILE A 236 3.63 14.46 15.94
CA ILE A 236 2.51 13.65 16.47
C ILE A 236 1.43 14.56 17.06
N ARG A 237 1.80 15.54 17.86
CA ARG A 237 0.88 16.51 18.46
C ARG A 237 0.12 17.32 17.41
N ARG A 238 0.82 17.84 16.40
CA ARG A 238 0.20 18.58 15.29
C ARG A 238 -0.76 17.70 14.50
N THR A 239 -0.39 16.43 14.25
CA THR A 239 -1.27 15.47 13.58
C THR A 239 -2.52 15.19 14.42
N ALA A 240 -2.36 14.92 15.72
CA ALA A 240 -3.49 14.65 16.61
C ALA A 240 -4.46 15.85 16.68
N ARG A 241 -3.95 17.09 16.80
CA ARG A 241 -4.77 18.31 16.74
C ARG A 241 -5.55 18.44 15.45
N PHE A 242 -4.90 18.17 14.31
CA PHE A 242 -5.56 18.19 13.01
C PHE A 242 -6.68 17.14 12.93
N VAL A 243 -6.43 15.92 13.38
CA VAL A 243 -7.41 14.83 13.43
C VAL A 243 -8.59 15.20 14.32
N LYS A 244 -8.33 15.73 15.53
CA LYS A 244 -9.36 16.20 16.46
C LYS A 244 -10.25 17.29 15.88
N GLN A 245 -9.66 18.20 15.11
CA GLN A 245 -10.38 19.33 14.52
C GLN A 245 -11.29 18.92 13.37
N HIS A 246 -10.90 17.91 12.58
CA HIS A 246 -11.54 17.61 11.30
C HIS A 246 -12.32 16.28 11.26
N ILE A 247 -12.09 15.36 12.19
CA ILE A 247 -12.74 14.04 12.18
C ILE A 247 -13.66 13.92 13.40
N PRO A 248 -14.97 13.64 13.21
CA PRO A 248 -15.94 13.55 14.32
C PRO A 248 -15.58 12.49 15.39
N ASN A 249 -15.14 11.31 14.96
CA ASN A 249 -14.63 10.25 15.83
C ASN A 249 -13.12 10.13 15.62
N PRO A 250 -12.32 10.98 16.29
CA PRO A 250 -10.92 11.16 15.99
C PRO A 250 -10.11 9.95 16.47
N ARG A 251 -9.64 9.13 15.52
CA ARG A 251 -8.81 7.95 15.76
C ARG A 251 -7.49 8.08 15.01
N LEU A 252 -6.41 7.67 15.66
CA LEU A 252 -5.08 7.71 15.07
C LEU A 252 -4.32 6.43 15.39
N GLU A 253 -3.74 5.81 14.38
CA GLU A 253 -2.88 4.63 14.50
C GLU A 253 -1.43 5.00 14.20
N LEU A 254 -0.53 4.68 15.14
CA LEU A 254 0.91 4.79 14.96
C LEU A 254 1.43 3.45 14.43
N LEU A 255 1.94 3.44 13.19
CA LEU A 255 2.50 2.26 12.55
C LEU A 255 4.02 2.23 12.72
N PRO A 256 4.59 1.46 13.66
CA PRO A 256 6.03 1.42 13.84
C PRO A 256 6.75 0.97 12.57
N TYR A 257 7.77 1.73 12.17
CA TYR A 257 8.61 1.37 11.03
C TYR A 257 9.14 -0.07 11.12
N HIS A 258 9.24 -0.73 9.97
CA HIS A 258 9.89 -2.03 9.78
C HIS A 258 10.66 -2.06 8.47
N SER A 259 11.73 -2.83 8.41
CA SER A 259 12.62 -2.92 7.25
C SER A 259 12.25 -4.04 6.25
N TYR A 260 11.02 -4.58 6.29
CA TYR A 260 10.59 -5.69 5.41
C TYR A 260 10.69 -5.37 3.91
N GLY A 261 10.67 -4.08 3.56
CA GLY A 261 10.90 -3.63 2.19
C GLY A 261 12.32 -3.78 1.68
N ALA A 262 13.34 -3.81 2.57
CA ALA A 262 14.76 -3.78 2.18
C ALA A 262 15.14 -4.89 1.18
N ASP A 263 14.63 -6.11 1.40
CA ASP A 263 14.86 -7.21 0.47
C ASP A 263 14.27 -6.96 -0.92
N LYS A 264 13.10 -6.32 -1.00
CA LYS A 264 12.45 -5.99 -2.27
C LYS A 264 13.26 -4.96 -3.06
N TYR A 265 13.87 -3.96 -2.37
CA TYR A 265 14.79 -3.03 -3.02
C TYR A 265 15.98 -3.77 -3.63
N ARG A 266 16.62 -4.67 -2.89
CA ARG A 266 17.72 -5.52 -3.42
C ARG A 266 17.27 -6.36 -4.60
N GLN A 267 16.10 -6.99 -4.51
CA GLN A 267 15.53 -7.80 -5.61
C GLN A 267 15.20 -6.96 -6.85
N LEU A 268 14.95 -5.66 -6.69
CA LEU A 268 14.73 -4.71 -7.78
C LEU A 268 16.03 -4.08 -8.29
N GLY A 269 17.19 -4.36 -7.66
CA GLY A 269 18.46 -3.69 -7.97
C GLY A 269 18.45 -2.21 -7.59
N LEU A 270 17.71 -1.85 -6.55
CA LEU A 270 17.62 -0.50 -6.02
C LEU A 270 18.41 -0.39 -4.71
N SER A 271 18.98 0.79 -4.47
CA SER A 271 19.56 1.11 -3.17
C SER A 271 18.46 1.39 -2.14
N TYR A 272 18.72 1.02 -0.89
CA TYR A 272 17.86 1.33 0.25
C TYR A 272 18.72 1.78 1.43
N GLU A 273 18.41 2.96 1.96
CA GLU A 273 19.15 3.56 3.08
C GLU A 273 18.59 3.07 4.43
N GLU A 274 18.68 1.74 4.67
CA GLU A 274 18.10 1.11 5.87
C GLU A 274 18.56 1.76 7.17
N SER A 275 19.83 2.15 7.25
CA SER A 275 20.42 2.80 8.44
C SER A 275 19.88 4.21 8.72
N ALA A 276 19.18 4.83 7.75
CA ALA A 276 18.56 6.14 7.93
C ALA A 276 17.22 6.06 8.67
N PHE A 277 16.67 4.86 8.88
CA PHE A 277 15.33 4.66 9.42
C PHE A 277 15.39 3.83 10.70
N ARG A 278 14.86 4.38 11.79
CA ARG A 278 14.80 3.70 13.08
C ARG A 278 13.35 3.44 13.50
N ARG A 279 13.09 2.20 13.92
CA ARG A 279 11.83 1.84 14.56
C ARG A 279 11.76 2.49 15.96
N PRO A 280 10.59 3.01 16.40
CA PRO A 280 10.40 3.40 17.79
C PRO A 280 10.53 2.19 18.72
N SER A 281 11.09 2.39 19.91
CA SER A 281 10.98 1.40 20.99
C SER A 281 9.54 1.34 21.52
N GLU A 282 9.23 0.34 22.36
CA GLU A 282 7.90 0.24 22.96
C GLU A 282 7.63 1.45 23.89
N GLU A 283 8.63 1.88 24.66
CA GLU A 283 8.51 3.03 25.55
C GLU A 283 8.30 4.34 24.75
N GLU A 284 9.03 4.52 23.63
CA GLU A 284 8.84 5.66 22.74
C GLU A 284 7.42 5.64 22.14
N LEU A 285 6.97 4.47 21.69
CA LEU A 285 5.64 4.33 21.09
C LEU A 285 4.53 4.64 22.13
N ASP A 286 4.68 4.17 23.35
CA ASP A 286 3.73 4.44 24.44
C ASP A 286 3.72 5.92 24.85
N LEU A 287 4.87 6.59 24.81
CA LEU A 287 4.94 8.04 25.00
C LEU A 287 4.17 8.78 23.89
N LEU A 288 4.36 8.39 22.63
CA LEU A 288 3.67 9.00 21.50
C LEU A 288 2.15 8.77 21.56
N LYS A 289 1.69 7.58 21.98
CA LYS A 289 0.25 7.31 22.23
C LYS A 289 -0.33 8.23 23.30
N LYS A 290 0.39 8.44 24.42
CA LYS A 290 -0.05 9.38 25.47
C LYS A 290 -0.18 10.81 24.95
N ILE A 291 0.67 11.22 24.01
CA ILE A 291 0.54 12.53 23.35
C ILE A 291 -0.74 12.60 22.52
N VAL A 292 -1.06 11.54 21.77
CA VAL A 292 -2.30 11.43 21.00
C VAL A 292 -3.53 11.54 21.92
N GLU A 293 -3.54 10.78 23.02
CA GLU A 293 -4.62 10.81 24.04
C GLU A 293 -4.77 12.20 24.69
N ALA A 294 -3.66 12.87 25.02
CA ALA A 294 -3.66 14.19 25.62
C ALA A 294 -4.28 15.27 24.70
N GLU A 295 -4.25 15.08 23.39
CA GLU A 295 -4.92 15.96 22.44
C GLU A 295 -6.40 15.55 22.20
N GLY A 296 -6.91 14.53 22.91
CA GLY A 296 -8.29 14.06 22.83
C GLY A 296 -8.61 13.27 21.57
N VAL A 297 -7.64 12.53 21.08
CA VAL A 297 -7.73 11.57 19.96
C VAL A 297 -7.53 10.16 20.50
N GLU A 298 -8.32 9.21 20.04
CA GLU A 298 -8.20 7.81 20.43
C GLU A 298 -7.03 7.13 19.67
N PRO A 299 -5.97 6.67 20.38
CA PRO A 299 -4.97 5.82 19.75
C PRO A 299 -5.55 4.42 19.57
N VAL A 300 -5.60 3.98 18.32
CA VAL A 300 -6.09 2.64 17.95
C VAL A 300 -4.98 1.76 17.41
N SER A 301 -5.22 0.45 17.38
CA SER A 301 -4.35 -0.52 16.72
C SER A 301 -5.19 -1.64 16.13
N PHE A 302 -4.96 -1.92 14.86
CA PHE A 302 -5.56 -3.03 14.11
C PHE A 302 -4.58 -4.23 14.02
N ARG A 303 -3.58 -4.29 14.94
CA ARG A 303 -2.55 -5.33 14.98
C ARG A 303 -2.69 -6.22 16.20
#